data_9a0b68ecf9e76d93c1545543ea4cb3f9
#
_entry.id   9a0b68ecf9e76d93c1545543ea4cb3f9
#
_cell.length_a   1.000
_cell.length_b   1.000
_cell.length_c   1.000
_cell.angle_alpha   90.00
_cell.angle_beta   90.00
_cell.angle_gamma   90.00
#
_symmetry.space_group_name_H-M   'P 1'
#
loop_
_entity.id
_entity.type
_entity.pdbx_description
1 polymer ?
#
loop_
_entity_poly.entity_id
_entity_poly.type
_entity_poly.pdbx_seq_one_letter_code
_entity_poly.pdbx_strand_id
1 'polypeptide(L)'
;MRVCARALLPLLLLFVGAAPGLAQSTSQPAEKKEPSIYDKIWRFADWYDNKENPVVQRVLFSGRFHYEFADVNADQGDHSEWNVRRLRFGPRLTLFRHYTVHVEVEVNPQEHDPFYDRITDAYVAWSITPKAVVTVGKQSVPFTGEGATSSRELITIDRSPLANNIWFTEEYMTGLSVSGRSAAWTYRGGIYSAGAENGEFGAFNGGVFTLGILGYDFSRAIGFREATVTGNYLWQQADVNNTATRPFDHVGSVHWRLEDGRVGMRGDVSFASGYFTQPDLWGVMAEPYFNVTPKFQIVGRYTLVDSDGRNGVRLGTYENRVVTSGRGDRYTESYLGANYYFYGHRLKLQTGLHFGEMKDEPNDGGAYSGTSWVTGIRIGW
;
A
#
# COMPACT_ATOMS: atom_id res chain seq x y z
N MET A 1 0.68 12.68 -32.67
CA MET A 1 0.32 13.75 -31.73
C MET A 1 -1.03 14.36 -32.09
N ARG A 2 -2.10 13.84 -31.53
CA ARG A 2 -3.41 14.51 -31.51
C ARG A 2 -3.98 14.35 -30.11
N VAL A 3 -3.86 15.41 -29.32
CA VAL A 3 -4.39 15.54 -27.97
C VAL A 3 -5.91 15.65 -28.08
N CYS A 4 -6.65 14.65 -27.64
CA CYS A 4 -8.09 14.76 -27.41
C CYS A 4 -8.33 15.35 -26.01
N ALA A 5 -8.44 16.68 -25.97
CA ALA A 5 -8.99 17.39 -24.82
C ALA A 5 -10.52 17.34 -24.90
N ARG A 6 -11.16 16.54 -24.05
CA ARG A 6 -12.60 16.74 -23.72
C ARG A 6 -12.94 16.14 -22.36
N ALA A 7 -13.51 17.04 -21.54
CA ALA A 7 -14.38 16.81 -20.38
C ALA A 7 -13.72 16.53 -19.03
N LEU A 8 -13.15 17.56 -18.42
CA LEU A 8 -13.14 17.74 -16.98
C LEU A 8 -14.44 18.44 -16.56
N LEU A 9 -15.37 17.68 -15.99
CA LEU A 9 -16.55 18.23 -15.31
C LEU A 9 -16.15 18.49 -13.85
N PRO A 10 -16.29 19.70 -13.31
CA PRO A 10 -15.96 19.96 -11.90
C PRO A 10 -17.11 19.45 -11.02
N LEU A 11 -16.82 18.46 -10.19
CA LEU A 11 -17.70 18.04 -9.10
C LEU A 11 -17.54 19.04 -7.95
N LEU A 12 -18.37 20.05 -7.92
CA LEU A 12 -18.47 21.06 -6.86
C LEU A 12 -19.23 20.45 -5.68
N LEU A 13 -18.53 19.98 -4.65
CA LEU A 13 -19.14 19.58 -3.37
C LEU A 13 -19.37 20.82 -2.50
N LEU A 14 -20.64 21.12 -2.28
CA LEU A 14 -21.10 22.12 -1.32
C LEU A 14 -20.87 21.61 0.12
N PHE A 15 -19.90 22.20 0.82
CA PHE A 15 -19.76 22.04 2.25
C PHE A 15 -20.58 23.11 2.98
N VAL A 16 -21.59 22.67 3.74
CA VAL A 16 -22.32 23.53 4.67
C VAL A 16 -21.48 23.67 5.94
N GLY A 17 -21.04 24.88 6.22
CA GLY A 17 -20.24 25.21 7.39
C GLY A 17 -21.04 25.19 8.68
N ALA A 18 -20.56 24.46 9.66
CA ALA A 18 -20.96 24.59 11.06
C ALA A 18 -19.90 25.39 11.82
N ALA A 19 -20.30 26.44 12.53
CA ALA A 19 -19.41 27.32 13.27
C ALA A 19 -18.79 26.62 14.50
N PRO A 20 -17.50 26.86 14.83
CA PRO A 20 -16.85 26.24 15.98
C PRO A 20 -17.22 26.97 17.29
N GLY A 21 -17.77 26.22 18.24
CA GLY A 21 -17.89 26.64 19.63
C GLY A 21 -16.54 26.56 20.33
N LEU A 22 -16.09 27.67 20.91
CA LEU A 22 -14.89 27.78 21.75
C LEU A 22 -15.09 26.99 23.06
N ALA A 23 -14.48 25.84 23.22
CA ALA A 23 -14.33 25.14 24.47
C ALA A 23 -12.96 25.42 25.07
N GLN A 24 -12.92 26.08 26.21
CA GLN A 24 -11.71 26.27 27.03
C GLN A 24 -11.27 24.91 27.60
N SER A 25 -10.09 24.47 27.24
CA SER A 25 -9.44 23.27 27.77
C SER A 25 -8.68 23.62 29.05
N THR A 26 -9.21 23.21 30.20
CA THR A 26 -8.44 23.10 31.43
C THR A 26 -7.60 21.82 31.37
N SER A 27 -6.30 21.96 31.32
CA SER A 27 -5.37 20.83 31.33
C SER A 27 -5.32 20.19 32.73
N GLN A 28 -6.09 19.10 32.93
CA GLN A 28 -5.84 18.17 34.02
C GLN A 28 -4.60 17.32 33.69
N PRO A 29 -3.75 16.96 34.69
CA PRO A 29 -2.66 16.03 34.49
C PRO A 29 -3.21 14.71 33.97
N ALA A 30 -2.66 14.20 32.86
CA ALA A 30 -3.08 12.94 32.25
C ALA A 30 -2.90 11.79 33.26
N GLU A 31 -4.00 11.28 33.79
CA GLU A 31 -4.04 10.07 34.59
C GLU A 31 -3.36 8.93 33.82
N LYS A 32 -2.36 8.27 34.42
CA LYS A 32 -1.70 7.11 33.83
C LYS A 32 -2.72 5.99 33.69
N LYS A 33 -3.33 5.90 32.52
CA LYS A 33 -4.30 4.85 32.19
C LYS A 33 -3.63 3.50 32.33
N GLU A 34 -4.19 2.59 33.12
CA GLU A 34 -3.67 1.23 33.24
C GLU A 34 -3.58 0.55 31.87
N PRO A 35 -2.49 -0.20 31.59
CA PRO A 35 -2.32 -0.86 30.31
C PRO A 35 -3.45 -1.87 30.07
N SER A 36 -4.07 -1.77 28.90
CA SER A 36 -5.13 -2.69 28.45
C SER A 36 -4.61 -4.13 28.34
N ILE A 37 -5.51 -5.10 28.24
CA ILE A 37 -5.14 -6.50 27.96
C ILE A 37 -4.31 -6.63 26.68
N TYR A 38 -4.65 -5.82 25.67
CA TYR A 38 -3.90 -5.79 24.40
C TYR A 38 -2.49 -5.24 24.59
N ASP A 39 -2.29 -4.18 25.36
CA ASP A 39 -0.96 -3.64 25.67
C ASP A 39 -0.09 -4.70 26.35
N LYS A 40 -0.68 -5.53 27.23
CA LYS A 40 0.03 -6.62 27.91
C LYS A 40 0.42 -7.73 26.94
N ILE A 41 -0.50 -8.13 26.06
CA ILE A 41 -0.24 -9.17 25.04
C ILE A 41 0.86 -8.71 24.08
N TRP A 42 0.77 -7.49 23.53
CA TRP A 42 1.73 -7.01 22.53
C TRP A 42 3.14 -6.73 23.05
N ARG A 43 3.35 -6.78 24.39
CA ARG A 43 4.71 -6.72 24.97
C ARG A 43 5.64 -7.84 24.53
N PHE A 44 5.13 -8.97 24.05
CA PHE A 44 5.97 -10.04 23.50
C PHE A 44 6.87 -9.55 22.34
N ALA A 45 6.48 -8.48 21.66
CA ALA A 45 7.20 -7.90 20.54
C ALA A 45 8.32 -6.91 20.99
N ASP A 46 8.26 -6.40 22.21
CA ASP A 46 9.27 -5.49 22.77
C ASP A 46 10.32 -6.31 23.57
N TRP A 47 11.37 -6.75 22.87
CA TRP A 47 12.39 -7.61 23.48
C TRP A 47 13.39 -6.82 24.34
N TYR A 48 13.69 -5.58 23.95
CA TYR A 48 14.59 -4.71 24.69
C TYR A 48 14.31 -3.22 24.37
N ASP A 49 14.29 -2.39 25.40
CA ASP A 49 14.21 -0.93 25.27
C ASP A 49 15.01 -0.28 26.40
N ASN A 50 16.18 0.28 26.07
CA ASN A 50 17.02 1.03 26.97
C ASN A 50 17.76 2.15 26.22
N LYS A 51 17.23 3.35 26.30
CA LYS A 51 17.74 4.54 25.60
C LYS A 51 19.14 4.97 26.08
N GLU A 52 19.53 4.59 27.29
CA GLU A 52 20.82 4.95 27.89
C GLU A 52 21.95 4.00 27.45
N ASN A 53 21.63 2.82 26.94
CA ASN A 53 22.66 1.92 26.42
C ASN A 53 23.36 2.57 25.22
N PRO A 54 24.73 2.67 25.20
CA PRO A 54 25.42 3.36 24.12
C PRO A 54 25.41 2.63 22.78
N VAL A 55 25.20 1.31 22.77
CA VAL A 55 25.29 0.47 21.57
C VAL A 55 23.92 0.03 21.09
N VAL A 56 23.11 -0.60 21.94
CA VAL A 56 21.79 -1.13 21.56
C VAL A 56 20.73 -0.38 22.35
N GLN A 57 19.92 0.44 21.71
CA GLN A 57 18.84 1.16 22.36
C GLN A 57 17.52 0.40 22.33
N ARG A 58 17.26 -0.36 21.25
CA ARG A 58 15.99 -1.08 21.12
C ARG A 58 16.15 -2.35 20.30
N VAL A 59 15.42 -3.40 20.70
CA VAL A 59 15.23 -4.62 19.91
C VAL A 59 13.74 -4.94 19.90
N LEU A 60 13.16 -4.97 18.72
CA LEU A 60 11.76 -5.32 18.48
C LEU A 60 11.69 -6.63 17.70
N PHE A 61 10.70 -7.44 18.00
CA PHE A 61 10.22 -8.49 17.12
C PHE A 61 9.07 -7.93 16.30
N SER A 62 9.32 -7.57 15.04
CA SER A 62 8.29 -7.01 14.14
C SER A 62 7.64 -8.13 13.35
N GLY A 63 6.35 -7.94 12.99
CA GLY A 63 5.71 -8.90 12.11
C GLY A 63 4.25 -8.61 11.84
N ARG A 64 3.65 -9.49 11.01
CA ARG A 64 2.23 -9.46 10.68
C ARG A 64 1.72 -10.84 10.31
N PHE A 65 0.47 -11.09 10.63
CA PHE A 65 -0.28 -12.26 10.19
C PHE A 65 -1.61 -11.80 9.60
N HIS A 66 -1.85 -12.16 8.35
CA HIS A 66 -3.10 -11.88 7.62
C HIS A 66 -3.68 -13.21 7.16
N TYR A 67 -4.86 -13.52 7.65
CA TYR A 67 -5.62 -14.71 7.27
C TYR A 67 -6.98 -14.29 6.76
N GLU A 68 -7.40 -14.84 5.63
CA GLU A 68 -8.61 -14.41 4.97
C GLU A 68 -9.33 -15.56 4.26
N PHE A 69 -10.64 -15.40 4.10
CA PHE A 69 -11.48 -16.18 3.24
C PHE A 69 -11.89 -15.31 2.05
N ALA A 70 -11.82 -15.85 0.86
CA ALA A 70 -12.30 -15.26 -0.36
C ALA A 70 -13.32 -16.16 -1.04
N ASP A 71 -14.36 -15.55 -1.61
CA ASP A 71 -15.42 -16.21 -2.39
C ASP A 71 -15.69 -15.34 -3.62
N VAL A 72 -15.51 -15.91 -4.79
CA VAL A 72 -15.71 -15.29 -6.10
C VAL A 72 -16.88 -15.96 -6.79
N ASN A 73 -17.83 -15.16 -7.26
CA ASN A 73 -18.94 -15.61 -8.10
C ASN A 73 -18.97 -14.71 -9.34
N ALA A 74 -18.67 -15.27 -10.50
CA ALA A 74 -18.54 -14.54 -11.74
C ALA A 74 -19.14 -15.33 -12.92
N ASP A 75 -19.41 -14.63 -14.01
CA ASP A 75 -19.88 -15.22 -15.27
C ASP A 75 -18.91 -16.29 -15.81
N GLN A 76 -17.63 -16.19 -15.43
CA GLN A 76 -16.54 -17.09 -15.84
C GLN A 76 -16.41 -18.33 -14.95
N GLY A 77 -17.02 -18.32 -13.76
CA GLY A 77 -16.98 -19.43 -12.80
C GLY A 77 -16.94 -18.97 -11.35
N ASP A 78 -16.86 -19.94 -10.45
CA ASP A 78 -16.82 -19.73 -9.02
C ASP A 78 -15.49 -20.19 -8.44
N HIS A 79 -15.02 -19.50 -7.39
CA HIS A 79 -13.85 -19.93 -6.65
C HIS A 79 -13.97 -19.49 -5.18
N SER A 80 -13.65 -20.39 -4.26
CA SER A 80 -13.57 -20.03 -2.84
C SER A 80 -12.35 -20.65 -2.19
N GLU A 81 -11.65 -19.90 -1.35
CA GLU A 81 -10.48 -20.40 -0.63
C GLU A 81 -10.25 -19.69 0.70
N TRP A 82 -9.63 -20.40 1.64
CA TRP A 82 -8.95 -19.81 2.81
C TRP A 82 -7.49 -19.60 2.50
N ASN A 83 -6.97 -18.40 2.83
CA ASN A 83 -5.62 -18.02 2.46
C ASN A 83 -4.88 -17.36 3.63
N VAL A 84 -3.65 -17.82 3.92
CA VAL A 84 -2.69 -17.05 4.69
C VAL A 84 -2.05 -16.03 3.77
N ARG A 85 -2.68 -14.87 3.69
CA ARG A 85 -2.27 -13.81 2.78
C ARG A 85 -0.87 -13.28 3.05
N ARG A 86 -0.46 -13.26 4.34
CA ARG A 86 0.90 -12.86 4.78
C ARG A 86 1.19 -13.44 6.16
N LEU A 87 2.35 -14.03 6.29
CA LEU A 87 2.99 -14.28 7.58
C LEU A 87 4.43 -13.79 7.49
N ARG A 88 4.71 -12.66 8.11
CA ARG A 88 6.02 -12.00 8.10
C ARG A 88 6.48 -11.74 9.50
N PHE A 89 7.76 -11.93 9.76
CA PHE A 89 8.36 -11.60 11.06
C PHE A 89 9.87 -11.43 10.97
N GLY A 90 10.41 -10.69 11.92
CA GLY A 90 11.84 -10.52 12.03
C GLY A 90 12.26 -9.45 13.04
N PRO A 91 13.55 -9.37 13.36
CA PRO A 91 14.09 -8.39 14.30
C PRO A 91 14.25 -7.01 13.66
N ARG A 92 13.96 -5.99 14.46
CA ARG A 92 14.29 -4.60 14.16
C ARG A 92 15.06 -4.00 15.32
N LEU A 93 16.28 -3.56 15.05
CA LEU A 93 17.21 -3.03 16.04
C LEU A 93 17.43 -1.54 15.85
N THR A 94 17.57 -0.80 16.96
CA THR A 94 18.12 0.56 16.94
C THR A 94 19.50 0.52 17.61
N LEU A 95 20.52 0.92 16.85
CA LEU A 95 21.91 0.84 17.24
C LEU A 95 22.55 2.23 17.21
N PHE A 96 23.44 2.50 18.19
CA PHE A 96 24.21 3.73 18.27
C PHE A 96 23.34 5.01 18.13
N ARG A 97 22.05 4.91 18.50
CA ARG A 97 21.00 5.96 18.43
C ARG A 97 20.62 6.42 17.01
N HIS A 98 21.40 6.08 16.01
CA HIS A 98 21.27 6.61 14.65
C HIS A 98 21.03 5.54 13.57
N TYR A 99 21.27 4.28 13.87
CA TYR A 99 21.16 3.21 12.91
C TYR A 99 19.95 2.33 13.25
N THR A 100 19.13 2.04 12.23
CA THR A 100 18.12 0.99 12.29
C THR A 100 18.57 -0.16 11.40
N VAL A 101 18.65 -1.35 11.97
CA VAL A 101 18.84 -2.59 11.21
C VAL A 101 17.51 -3.33 11.25
N HIS A 102 16.98 -3.71 10.11
CA HIS A 102 15.73 -4.45 10.00
C HIS A 102 15.90 -5.63 9.07
N VAL A 103 15.49 -6.80 9.53
CA VAL A 103 15.40 -8.02 8.72
C VAL A 103 13.99 -8.58 8.95
N GLU A 104 13.24 -8.85 7.89
CA GLU A 104 11.92 -9.46 7.94
C GLU A 104 11.82 -10.50 6.84
N VAL A 105 11.33 -11.70 7.17
CA VAL A 105 11.07 -12.78 6.22
C VAL A 105 9.58 -13.01 6.06
N GLU A 106 9.17 -13.49 4.90
CA GLU A 106 7.84 -13.99 4.61
C GLU A 106 7.87 -15.51 4.51
N VAL A 107 6.90 -16.15 5.14
CA VAL A 107 6.71 -17.60 5.10
C VAL A 107 5.26 -17.93 4.78
N ASN A 108 5.03 -19.07 4.13
CA ASN A 108 3.70 -19.56 3.82
C ASN A 108 3.42 -20.87 4.56
N PRO A 109 2.67 -20.86 5.67
CA PRO A 109 2.36 -22.08 6.43
C PRO A 109 1.33 -22.99 5.74
N GLN A 110 0.71 -22.57 4.65
CA GLN A 110 -0.20 -23.41 3.83
C GLN A 110 0.56 -24.29 2.84
N GLU A 111 1.81 -23.93 2.54
CA GLU A 111 2.69 -24.70 1.65
C GLU A 111 3.86 -25.27 2.45
N HIS A 112 4.12 -26.56 2.29
CA HIS A 112 5.18 -27.23 3.01
C HIS A 112 6.55 -27.07 2.34
N ASP A 113 6.56 -26.91 1.02
CA ASP A 113 7.77 -26.80 0.24
C ASP A 113 7.57 -25.84 -0.96
N PRO A 114 8.15 -24.64 -0.89
CA PRO A 114 8.91 -24.12 0.24
C PRO A 114 8.02 -23.47 1.32
N PHE A 115 8.28 -23.76 2.59
CA PHE A 115 7.68 -23.00 3.70
C PHE A 115 8.18 -21.56 3.76
N TYR A 116 9.46 -21.36 3.47
CA TYR A 116 10.07 -20.04 3.32
C TYR A 116 9.77 -19.49 1.93
N ASP A 117 9.22 -18.27 1.87
CA ASP A 117 8.89 -17.57 0.62
C ASP A 117 10.03 -16.62 0.21
N ARG A 118 10.33 -15.63 1.04
CA ARG A 118 11.35 -14.61 0.70
C ARG A 118 11.76 -13.73 1.88
N ILE A 119 12.89 -13.01 1.71
CA ILE A 119 13.21 -11.82 2.52
C ILE A 119 12.38 -10.64 2.01
N THR A 120 11.64 -9.96 2.88
CA THR A 120 10.95 -8.71 2.55
C THR A 120 11.80 -7.49 2.89
N ASP A 121 12.36 -7.44 4.09
CA ASP A 121 13.24 -6.36 4.51
C ASP A 121 14.60 -6.91 4.95
N ALA A 122 15.68 -6.32 4.47
CA ALA A 122 17.05 -6.56 4.93
C ALA A 122 17.88 -5.31 4.66
N TYR A 123 17.77 -4.33 5.56
CA TYR A 123 18.38 -3.03 5.34
C TYR A 123 19.02 -2.44 6.61
N VAL A 124 19.93 -1.50 6.37
CA VAL A 124 20.45 -0.56 7.36
C VAL A 124 19.98 0.83 6.98
N ALA A 125 19.34 1.52 7.91
CA ALA A 125 18.95 2.91 7.77
C ALA A 125 19.76 3.78 8.74
N TRP A 126 20.42 4.81 8.22
CA TRP A 126 21.20 5.79 8.98
C TRP A 126 20.46 7.11 9.06
N SER A 127 20.00 7.47 10.26
CA SER A 127 19.40 8.75 10.57
C SER A 127 20.51 9.81 10.77
N ILE A 128 20.92 10.47 9.69
CA ILE A 128 21.95 11.53 9.71
C ILE A 128 21.46 12.70 10.54
N THR A 129 20.21 13.08 10.31
CA THR A 129 19.47 14.10 11.08
C THR A 129 18.01 13.68 11.21
N PRO A 130 17.17 14.32 12.05
CA PRO A 130 15.72 14.08 12.05
C PRO A 130 15.05 14.36 10.70
N LYS A 131 15.74 15.03 9.78
CA LYS A 131 15.23 15.43 8.46
C LYS A 131 15.77 14.56 7.32
N ALA A 132 16.79 13.74 7.56
CA ALA A 132 17.43 12.96 6.50
C ALA A 132 17.84 11.57 7.00
N VAL A 133 17.30 10.55 6.35
CA VAL A 133 17.60 9.14 6.58
C VAL A 133 18.10 8.52 5.29
N VAL A 134 19.27 7.90 5.33
CA VAL A 134 19.84 7.11 4.22
C VAL A 134 19.57 5.63 4.50
N THR A 135 19.00 4.91 3.55
CA THR A 135 18.69 3.47 3.68
C THR A 135 19.39 2.68 2.58
N VAL A 136 20.08 1.62 2.96
CA VAL A 136 20.79 0.72 2.04
C VAL A 136 20.35 -0.71 2.32
N GLY A 137 20.12 -1.48 1.26
CA GLY A 137 19.70 -2.87 1.32
C GLY A 137 18.31 -3.10 0.72
N LYS A 138 17.75 -4.28 0.98
CA LYS A 138 16.40 -4.63 0.52
C LYS A 138 15.36 -3.94 1.38
N GLN A 139 14.52 -3.14 0.75
CA GLN A 139 13.57 -2.26 1.42
C GLN A 139 12.29 -2.10 0.61
N SER A 140 11.21 -1.76 1.28
CA SER A 140 9.95 -1.42 0.61
C SER A 140 10.12 -0.20 -0.29
N VAL A 141 9.60 -0.30 -1.51
CA VAL A 141 9.54 0.77 -2.50
C VAL A 141 8.13 1.35 -2.52
N PRO A 142 7.88 2.50 -1.87
CA PRO A 142 6.54 3.10 -1.81
C PRO A 142 6.19 3.74 -3.14
N PHE A 143 5.01 3.42 -3.68
CA PHE A 143 4.46 4.03 -4.89
C PHE A 143 2.94 3.97 -4.85
N THR A 144 2.21 4.93 -5.43
CA THR A 144 0.77 5.15 -5.26
C THR A 144 0.34 5.36 -3.80
N GLY A 145 -0.89 5.80 -3.55
CA GLY A 145 -1.38 6.03 -2.18
C GLY A 145 -1.52 4.74 -1.37
N GLU A 146 -2.10 3.70 -1.96
CA GLU A 146 -2.25 2.40 -1.27
C GLU A 146 -0.96 1.56 -1.30
N GLY A 147 -0.17 1.65 -2.37
CA GLY A 147 1.12 0.99 -2.47
C GLY A 147 2.13 1.50 -1.43
N ALA A 148 2.12 2.80 -1.15
CA ALA A 148 2.93 3.42 -0.09
C ALA A 148 2.38 3.13 1.33
N THR A 149 1.14 2.65 1.45
CA THR A 149 0.52 2.31 2.73
C THR A 149 0.89 0.89 3.14
N SER A 150 1.39 0.73 4.37
CA SER A 150 1.64 -0.59 4.94
C SER A 150 0.39 -1.47 4.87
N SER A 151 0.53 -2.74 4.51
CA SER A 151 -0.60 -3.68 4.48
C SER A 151 -1.28 -3.84 5.85
N ARG A 152 -0.62 -3.49 6.96
CA ARG A 152 -1.24 -3.41 8.29
C ARG A 152 -2.22 -2.24 8.40
N GLU A 153 -2.00 -1.15 7.66
CA GLU A 153 -2.71 0.14 7.79
C GLU A 153 -3.74 0.39 6.67
N LEU A 154 -3.85 -0.52 5.70
CA LEU A 154 -4.90 -0.45 4.70
C LEU A 154 -6.27 -0.45 5.37
N ILE A 155 -7.18 0.40 4.86
CA ILE A 155 -8.58 0.45 5.32
C ILE A 155 -9.51 -0.40 4.44
N THR A 156 -9.03 -0.87 3.31
CA THR A 156 -9.63 -1.92 2.46
C THR A 156 -8.92 -3.24 2.71
N ILE A 157 -9.61 -4.36 2.46
CA ILE A 157 -9.01 -5.67 2.71
C ILE A 157 -7.85 -5.96 1.76
N ASP A 158 -7.94 -5.48 0.52
CA ASP A 158 -6.91 -5.52 -0.50
C ASP A 158 -6.68 -4.16 -1.14
N ARG A 159 -5.50 -3.97 -1.75
CA ARG A 159 -5.19 -2.79 -2.54
C ARG A 159 -6.08 -2.73 -3.78
N SER A 160 -6.34 -1.52 -4.25
CA SER A 160 -7.12 -1.29 -5.47
C SER A 160 -6.48 -1.93 -6.70
N PRO A 161 -7.29 -2.27 -7.71
CA PRO A 161 -6.79 -2.62 -9.04
C PRO A 161 -5.80 -1.59 -9.60
N LEU A 162 -5.98 -0.29 -9.33
CA LEU A 162 -5.03 0.75 -9.73
C LEU A 162 -3.65 0.51 -9.12
N ALA A 163 -3.58 0.39 -7.80
CA ALA A 163 -2.31 0.16 -7.12
C ALA A 163 -1.64 -1.13 -7.57
N ASN A 164 -2.42 -2.20 -7.79
CA ASN A 164 -1.91 -3.50 -8.25
C ASN A 164 -1.42 -3.47 -9.70
N ASN A 165 -1.98 -2.64 -10.57
CA ASN A 165 -1.57 -2.52 -11.97
C ASN A 165 -0.37 -1.59 -12.16
N ILE A 166 -0.34 -0.46 -11.46
CA ILE A 166 0.74 0.53 -11.51
C ILE A 166 1.89 0.14 -10.57
N TRP A 167 1.59 -0.55 -9.44
CA TRP A 167 2.56 -1.01 -8.47
C TRP A 167 3.44 -2.13 -9.03
N PHE A 168 4.62 -2.30 -8.46
CA PHE A 168 5.54 -3.36 -8.86
C PHE A 168 5.05 -4.74 -8.44
N THR A 169 5.46 -5.76 -9.20
CA THR A 169 5.20 -7.17 -8.86
C THR A 169 5.83 -7.52 -7.52
N GLU A 170 7.07 -7.05 -7.27
CA GLU A 170 7.77 -7.13 -6.00
C GLU A 170 7.77 -5.77 -5.31
N GLU A 171 7.33 -5.74 -4.05
CA GLU A 171 7.24 -4.50 -3.27
C GLU A 171 8.58 -4.12 -2.62
N TYR A 172 9.51 -5.05 -2.53
CA TYR A 172 10.78 -4.95 -1.79
C TYR A 172 11.95 -5.12 -2.72
N MET A 173 12.72 -4.07 -2.90
CA MET A 173 13.83 -4.02 -3.84
C MET A 173 15.13 -3.66 -3.14
N THR A 174 16.25 -4.25 -3.60
CA THR A 174 17.58 -3.87 -3.14
C THR A 174 17.98 -2.55 -3.76
N GLY A 175 18.42 -1.61 -2.93
CA GLY A 175 18.79 -0.28 -3.41
C GLY A 175 19.29 0.66 -2.33
N LEU A 176 19.46 1.89 -2.73
CA LEU A 176 19.84 3.03 -1.92
C LEU A 176 18.74 4.08 -1.99
N SER A 177 18.29 4.59 -0.83
CA SER A 177 17.36 5.71 -0.79
C SER A 177 17.72 6.74 0.26
N VAL A 178 17.29 7.97 0.03
CA VAL A 178 17.31 9.08 0.99
C VAL A 178 15.88 9.55 1.18
N SER A 179 15.45 9.67 2.42
CA SER A 179 14.11 10.15 2.75
C SER A 179 14.14 11.11 3.95
N GLY A 180 13.10 11.92 4.08
CA GLY A 180 13.00 12.82 5.20
C GLY A 180 11.74 13.66 5.22
N ARG A 181 11.66 14.52 6.27
CA ARG A 181 10.60 15.50 6.44
C ARG A 181 11.20 16.86 6.82
N SER A 182 10.74 17.92 6.18
CA SER A 182 11.12 19.30 6.53
C SER A 182 9.91 20.21 6.48
N ALA A 183 9.51 20.76 7.63
CA ALA A 183 8.25 21.48 7.82
C ALA A 183 7.04 20.65 7.33
N ALA A 184 6.28 21.16 6.37
CA ALA A 184 5.12 20.45 5.77
C ALA A 184 5.50 19.51 4.62
N TRP A 185 6.77 19.47 4.20
CA TRP A 185 7.23 18.65 3.09
C TRP A 185 7.76 17.31 3.56
N THR A 186 7.38 16.25 2.84
CA THR A 186 7.99 14.91 2.92
C THR A 186 8.64 14.58 1.58
N TYR A 187 9.77 13.88 1.62
CA TYR A 187 10.46 13.51 0.39
C TYR A 187 11.14 12.15 0.49
N ARG A 188 11.28 11.50 -0.63
CA ARG A 188 12.11 10.31 -0.80
C ARG A 188 12.66 10.28 -2.23
N GLY A 189 13.93 9.92 -2.37
CA GLY A 189 14.58 9.61 -3.64
C GLY A 189 15.37 8.34 -3.49
N GLY A 190 15.47 7.54 -4.55
CA GLY A 190 16.23 6.29 -4.50
C GLY A 190 16.54 5.71 -5.86
N ILE A 191 17.52 4.80 -5.85
CA ILE A 191 17.87 3.94 -6.99
C ILE A 191 17.85 2.49 -6.53
N TYR A 192 17.25 1.62 -7.34
CA TYR A 192 16.98 0.24 -6.99
C TYR A 192 17.26 -0.70 -8.16
N SER A 193 17.54 -1.95 -7.83
CA SER A 193 17.64 -3.03 -8.81
C SER A 193 16.25 -3.41 -9.35
N ALA A 194 16.16 -3.64 -10.66
CA ALA A 194 15.01 -4.27 -11.31
C ALA A 194 15.33 -5.70 -11.77
N GLY A 195 16.37 -6.32 -11.20
CA GLY A 195 16.85 -7.65 -11.60
C GLY A 195 15.83 -8.75 -11.38
N ALA A 196 15.94 -9.80 -12.20
CA ALA A 196 15.05 -10.93 -12.23
C ALA A 196 14.99 -11.72 -10.91
N GLU A 197 16.11 -11.79 -10.19
CA GLU A 197 16.24 -12.57 -8.96
C GLU A 197 16.14 -11.65 -7.73
N ASN A 198 14.99 -11.01 -7.56
CA ASN A 198 14.78 -10.13 -6.42
C ASN A 198 14.13 -10.82 -5.21
N GLY A 199 14.00 -12.15 -5.25
CA GLY A 199 13.47 -12.93 -4.13
C GLY A 199 14.26 -12.73 -2.84
N GLU A 200 15.60 -12.78 -2.94
CA GLU A 200 16.52 -12.49 -1.84
C GLU A 200 17.04 -11.04 -1.95
N PHE A 201 18.31 -10.82 -2.26
CA PHE A 201 18.87 -9.48 -2.45
C PHE A 201 18.82 -9.01 -3.89
N GLY A 202 18.49 -9.91 -4.82
CA GLY A 202 18.45 -9.63 -6.25
C GLY A 202 19.81 -9.44 -6.87
N ALA A 203 19.80 -9.27 -8.20
CA ALA A 203 20.95 -8.94 -8.99
C ALA A 203 20.65 -7.71 -9.85
N PHE A 204 21.68 -6.96 -10.27
CA PHE A 204 21.52 -5.80 -11.16
C PHE A 204 21.56 -6.21 -12.64
N ASN A 205 21.10 -7.41 -12.98
CA ASN A 205 21.09 -7.99 -14.32
C ASN A 205 19.80 -7.72 -15.12
N GLY A 206 18.76 -7.16 -14.49
CA GLY A 206 17.50 -6.74 -15.11
C GLY A 206 17.31 -5.22 -15.15
N GLY A 207 18.42 -4.47 -15.13
CA GLY A 207 18.40 -3.02 -15.13
C GLY A 207 18.20 -2.40 -13.76
N VAL A 208 17.99 -1.10 -13.77
CA VAL A 208 17.77 -0.28 -12.57
C VAL A 208 16.56 0.62 -12.77
N PHE A 209 15.98 1.06 -11.65
CA PHE A 209 15.01 2.13 -11.67
C PHE A 209 15.30 3.19 -10.61
N THR A 210 14.83 4.39 -10.83
CA THR A 210 14.91 5.51 -9.90
C THR A 210 13.52 5.94 -9.48
N LEU A 211 13.40 6.38 -8.24
CA LEU A 211 12.12 6.83 -7.65
C LEU A 211 12.32 8.20 -7.01
N GLY A 212 11.41 9.12 -7.32
CA GLY A 212 11.25 10.40 -6.64
C GLY A 212 9.85 10.54 -6.05
N ILE A 213 9.77 10.97 -4.78
CA ILE A 213 8.51 11.22 -4.07
C ILE A 213 8.61 12.60 -3.42
N LEU A 214 7.54 13.39 -3.56
CA LEU A 214 7.40 14.68 -2.89
C LEU A 214 5.97 14.83 -2.38
N GLY A 215 5.81 14.98 -1.06
CA GLY A 215 4.53 15.18 -0.40
C GLY A 215 4.46 16.52 0.31
N TYR A 216 3.27 17.08 0.39
CA TYR A 216 2.98 18.31 1.12
C TYR A 216 1.76 18.12 2.03
N ASP A 217 1.92 18.52 3.29
CA ASP A 217 0.89 18.50 4.33
C ASP A 217 0.32 19.93 4.52
N PHE A 218 -0.91 20.12 4.07
CA PHE A 218 -1.62 21.40 4.19
C PHE A 218 -2.74 21.38 5.23
N SER A 219 -2.76 20.34 6.11
CA SER A 219 -3.78 20.14 7.15
C SER A 219 -4.01 21.40 7.98
N ARG A 220 -2.92 22.04 8.41
CA ARG A 220 -3.00 23.29 9.21
C ARG A 220 -3.59 24.47 8.45
N ALA A 221 -3.39 24.52 7.14
CA ALA A 221 -3.86 25.65 6.33
C ALA A 221 -5.38 25.65 6.18
N ILE A 222 -6.00 24.44 6.15
CA ILE A 222 -7.44 24.29 5.99
C ILE A 222 -8.17 23.82 7.26
N GLY A 223 -7.41 23.57 8.35
CA GLY A 223 -7.97 23.15 9.64
C GLY A 223 -8.45 21.69 9.69
N PHE A 224 -8.01 20.84 8.78
CA PHE A 224 -8.35 19.41 8.76
C PHE A 224 -7.40 18.62 9.68
N ARG A 225 -7.86 17.46 10.14
CA ARG A 225 -7.02 16.50 10.87
C ARG A 225 -5.88 15.96 10.00
N GLU A 226 -6.18 15.61 8.77
CA GLU A 226 -5.22 15.20 7.75
C GLU A 226 -5.62 15.81 6.39
N ALA A 227 -4.68 16.47 5.73
CA ALA A 227 -4.83 16.94 4.36
C ALA A 227 -3.46 16.93 3.69
N THR A 228 -3.20 15.91 2.90
CA THR A 228 -1.91 15.69 2.24
C THR A 228 -2.10 15.44 0.75
N VAL A 229 -1.13 15.87 -0.04
CA VAL A 229 -0.97 15.53 -1.45
C VAL A 229 0.46 15.04 -1.66
N THR A 230 0.62 13.99 -2.45
CA THR A 230 1.94 13.41 -2.75
C THR A 230 2.02 13.07 -4.22
N GLY A 231 3.10 13.52 -4.88
CA GLY A 231 3.49 13.11 -6.22
C GLY A 231 4.60 12.06 -6.16
N ASN A 232 4.48 11.04 -6.98
CA ASN A 232 5.48 10.00 -7.17
C ASN A 232 5.84 9.95 -8.65
N TYR A 233 7.12 9.80 -8.93
CA TYR A 233 7.60 9.57 -10.29
C TYR A 233 8.71 8.54 -10.27
N LEU A 234 8.65 7.64 -11.24
CA LEU A 234 9.62 6.59 -11.43
C LEU A 234 10.07 6.56 -12.88
N TRP A 235 11.37 6.41 -13.08
CA TRP A 235 11.97 6.02 -14.32
C TRP A 235 12.65 4.66 -14.18
N GLN A 236 12.42 3.76 -15.13
CA GLN A 236 12.99 2.43 -15.18
C GLN A 236 13.68 2.18 -16.52
N GLN A 237 14.85 1.60 -16.47
CA GLN A 237 15.53 1.11 -17.66
C GLN A 237 14.75 -0.06 -18.26
N ALA A 238 14.38 0.04 -19.53
CA ALA A 238 13.79 -1.08 -20.26
C ALA A 238 14.83 -2.20 -20.44
N ASP A 239 14.54 -3.38 -19.88
CA ASP A 239 15.45 -4.53 -19.95
C ASP A 239 14.63 -5.82 -20.10
N VAL A 240 15.06 -6.69 -21.00
CA VAL A 240 14.40 -7.98 -21.28
C VAL A 240 14.53 -8.97 -20.12
N ASN A 241 15.53 -8.79 -19.25
CA ASN A 241 15.75 -9.63 -18.09
C ASN A 241 15.01 -9.12 -16.84
N ASN A 242 14.27 -8.02 -16.97
CA ASN A 242 13.47 -7.52 -15.87
C ASN A 242 12.20 -8.38 -15.68
N THR A 243 12.16 -9.16 -14.61
CA THR A 243 10.98 -9.94 -14.19
C THR A 243 10.47 -9.55 -12.82
N ALA A 244 11.19 -8.68 -12.11
CA ALA A 244 10.88 -8.29 -10.74
C ALA A 244 9.92 -7.09 -10.64
N THR A 245 9.90 -6.22 -11.66
CA THR A 245 9.00 -5.07 -11.73
C THR A 245 8.06 -5.19 -12.91
N ARG A 246 7.11 -4.28 -13.02
CA ARG A 246 6.26 -4.19 -14.21
C ARG A 246 7.03 -3.53 -15.36
N PRO A 247 6.73 -3.90 -16.62
CA PRO A 247 7.43 -3.39 -17.80
C PRO A 247 6.97 -1.98 -18.19
N PHE A 248 7.22 -1.01 -17.31
CA PHE A 248 6.97 0.41 -17.54
C PHE A 248 8.28 1.19 -17.40
N ASP A 249 8.57 2.07 -18.35
CA ASP A 249 9.77 2.92 -18.32
C ASP A 249 9.52 4.24 -17.58
N HIS A 250 8.30 4.79 -17.64
CA HIS A 250 7.89 5.97 -16.93
C HIS A 250 6.59 5.71 -16.17
N VAL A 251 6.58 5.95 -14.87
CA VAL A 251 5.38 5.80 -14.04
C VAL A 251 5.19 7.03 -13.18
N GLY A 252 3.98 7.57 -13.17
CA GLY A 252 3.61 8.72 -12.36
C GLY A 252 2.34 8.45 -11.54
N SER A 253 2.27 9.00 -10.33
CA SER A 253 1.09 8.96 -9.48
C SER A 253 0.98 10.26 -8.68
N VAL A 254 -0.23 10.76 -8.57
CA VAL A 254 -0.58 11.82 -7.62
C VAL A 254 -1.69 11.30 -6.74
N HIS A 255 -1.41 11.20 -5.45
CA HIS A 255 -2.40 10.75 -4.48
C HIS A 255 -2.60 11.77 -3.37
N TRP A 256 -3.77 11.71 -2.73
CA TRP A 256 -4.13 12.59 -1.64
C TRP A 256 -4.88 11.86 -0.53
N ARG A 257 -4.81 12.43 0.67
CA ARG A 257 -5.59 12.02 1.85
C ARG A 257 -6.22 13.24 2.48
N LEU A 258 -7.51 13.16 2.68
CA LEU A 258 -8.28 14.18 3.38
C LEU A 258 -9.06 13.50 4.50
N GLU A 259 -8.94 14.02 5.72
CA GLU A 259 -9.70 13.51 6.85
C GLU A 259 -10.05 14.64 7.79
N ASP A 260 -11.34 14.73 8.12
CA ASP A 260 -11.84 15.62 9.17
C ASP A 260 -13.00 14.98 9.93
N GLY A 261 -12.93 15.04 11.26
CA GLY A 261 -13.91 14.42 12.13
C GLY A 261 -14.05 12.91 11.90
N ARG A 262 -15.21 12.48 11.39
CA ARG A 262 -15.52 11.07 11.11
C ARG A 262 -15.42 10.70 9.64
N VAL A 263 -15.25 11.67 8.77
CA VAL A 263 -15.22 11.47 7.30
C VAL A 263 -13.80 11.56 6.79
N GLY A 264 -13.45 10.69 5.86
CA GLY A 264 -12.22 10.80 5.12
C GLY A 264 -12.38 10.38 3.67
N MET A 265 -11.43 10.79 2.87
CA MET A 265 -11.33 10.51 1.44
C MET A 265 -9.87 10.29 1.08
N ARG A 266 -9.59 9.19 0.41
CA ARG A 266 -8.31 8.96 -0.28
C ARG A 266 -8.56 8.93 -1.77
N GLY A 267 -7.57 9.31 -2.54
CA GLY A 267 -7.67 9.22 -3.99
C GLY A 267 -6.30 9.12 -4.62
N ASP A 268 -6.29 8.61 -5.85
CA ASP A 268 -5.06 8.41 -6.64
C ASP A 268 -5.40 8.58 -8.12
N VAL A 269 -4.50 9.22 -8.84
CA VAL A 269 -4.48 9.28 -10.30
C VAL A 269 -3.09 8.87 -10.75
N SER A 270 -3.02 7.84 -11.55
CA SER A 270 -1.75 7.26 -11.98
C SER A 270 -1.70 7.00 -13.47
N PHE A 271 -0.50 7.03 -14.03
CA PHE A 271 -0.20 6.68 -15.41
C PHE A 271 1.11 5.91 -15.48
N ALA A 272 1.25 5.06 -16.49
CA ALA A 272 2.46 4.30 -16.75
C ALA A 272 2.66 4.12 -18.25
N SER A 273 3.88 4.37 -18.72
CA SER A 273 4.28 4.16 -20.11
C SER A 273 4.91 2.77 -20.23
N GLY A 274 4.31 1.92 -21.04
CA GLY A 274 4.73 0.55 -21.23
C GLY A 274 5.90 0.42 -22.19
N TYR A 275 6.68 -0.65 -22.02
CA TYR A 275 7.69 -1.03 -23.00
C TYR A 275 7.51 -2.49 -23.45
N PHE A 276 8.11 -2.86 -24.58
CA PHE A 276 7.91 -4.13 -25.28
C PHE A 276 6.44 -4.37 -25.64
N THR A 277 5.83 -5.37 -25.03
CA THR A 277 4.43 -5.76 -25.30
C THR A 277 3.44 -5.20 -24.29
N GLN A 278 3.89 -4.49 -23.28
CA GLN A 278 3.03 -3.86 -22.31
C GLN A 278 2.53 -2.51 -22.83
N PRO A 279 1.21 -2.32 -23.00
CA PRO A 279 0.65 -1.02 -23.37
C PRO A 279 0.77 0.01 -22.25
N ASP A 280 0.56 1.28 -22.57
CA ASP A 280 0.43 2.35 -21.61
C ASP A 280 -0.83 2.15 -20.76
N LEU A 281 -0.75 2.51 -19.49
CA LEU A 281 -1.88 2.45 -18.56
C LEU A 281 -2.14 3.82 -17.94
N TRP A 282 -3.40 4.05 -17.64
CA TRP A 282 -3.79 5.11 -16.73
C TRP A 282 -4.94 4.64 -15.85
N GLY A 283 -5.16 5.32 -14.72
CA GLY A 283 -6.28 4.97 -13.88
C GLY A 283 -6.52 5.99 -12.77
N VAL A 284 -7.68 5.83 -12.15
CA VAL A 284 -8.11 6.65 -11.04
C VAL A 284 -8.72 5.79 -9.94
N MET A 285 -8.56 6.22 -8.70
CA MET A 285 -9.16 5.60 -7.53
C MET A 285 -9.70 6.69 -6.59
N ALA A 286 -10.89 6.45 -6.05
CA ALA A 286 -11.50 7.27 -5.01
C ALA A 286 -11.99 6.36 -3.89
N GLU A 287 -11.58 6.64 -2.64
CA GLU A 287 -11.82 5.79 -1.47
C GLU A 287 -12.38 6.64 -0.31
N PRO A 288 -13.69 6.97 -0.32
CA PRO A 288 -14.36 7.58 0.81
C PRO A 288 -14.54 6.60 1.96
N TYR A 289 -14.45 7.09 3.20
CA TYR A 289 -14.73 6.30 4.38
C TYR A 289 -15.41 7.11 5.49
N PHE A 290 -16.12 6.39 6.36
CA PHE A 290 -16.82 6.96 7.49
C PHE A 290 -16.54 6.16 8.78
N ASN A 291 -16.01 6.85 9.78
CA ASN A 291 -15.78 6.29 11.12
C ASN A 291 -17.08 6.37 11.94
N VAL A 292 -17.89 5.32 11.89
CA VAL A 292 -19.17 5.23 12.64
C VAL A 292 -18.91 5.37 14.14
N THR A 293 -17.89 4.66 14.63
CA THR A 293 -17.34 4.75 15.97
C THR A 293 -15.80 4.74 15.92
N PRO A 294 -15.09 4.98 17.02
CA PRO A 294 -13.63 4.80 17.05
C PRO A 294 -13.13 3.38 16.71
N LYS A 295 -14.05 2.40 16.73
CA LYS A 295 -13.73 0.99 16.45
C LYS A 295 -14.39 0.44 15.20
N PHE A 296 -15.35 1.13 14.60
CA PHE A 296 -16.08 0.65 13.43
C PHE A 296 -16.07 1.69 12.32
N GLN A 297 -15.62 1.26 11.15
CA GLN A 297 -15.46 2.09 9.96
C GLN A 297 -16.11 1.41 8.76
N ILE A 298 -16.79 2.18 7.92
CA ILE A 298 -17.30 1.78 6.61
C ILE A 298 -16.44 2.45 5.54
N VAL A 299 -16.11 1.70 4.50
CA VAL A 299 -15.24 2.15 3.40
C VAL A 299 -15.92 1.84 2.08
N GLY A 300 -15.98 2.83 1.19
CA GLY A 300 -16.28 2.64 -0.23
C GLY A 300 -15.03 2.83 -1.05
N ARG A 301 -14.95 2.20 -2.22
CA ARG A 301 -13.92 2.50 -3.22
C ARG A 301 -14.49 2.35 -4.61
N TYR A 302 -14.10 3.25 -5.50
CA TYR A 302 -14.28 3.10 -6.93
C TYR A 302 -12.92 3.18 -7.61
N THR A 303 -12.67 2.26 -8.53
CA THR A 303 -11.41 2.19 -9.28
C THR A 303 -11.71 2.00 -10.77
N LEU A 304 -10.99 2.73 -11.60
CA LEU A 304 -10.92 2.55 -13.05
C LEU A 304 -9.44 2.43 -13.44
N VAL A 305 -9.11 1.39 -14.20
CA VAL A 305 -7.82 1.22 -14.88
C VAL A 305 -8.09 0.96 -16.34
N ASP A 306 -7.40 1.68 -17.21
CA ASP A 306 -7.58 1.62 -18.65
C ASP A 306 -6.22 1.48 -19.34
N SER A 307 -6.20 0.71 -20.41
CA SER A 307 -5.04 0.49 -21.27
C SER A 307 -5.28 1.10 -22.65
N ASP A 308 -4.26 1.67 -23.24
CA ASP A 308 -4.33 2.17 -24.64
C ASP A 308 -4.13 1.06 -25.68
N GLY A 309 -3.86 -0.17 -25.23
CA GLY A 309 -3.68 -1.35 -26.08
C GLY A 309 -4.23 -2.61 -25.42
N ARG A 310 -4.15 -3.73 -26.13
CA ARG A 310 -4.72 -5.01 -25.72
C ARG A 310 -3.98 -5.61 -24.54
N ASN A 311 -4.73 -6.22 -23.61
CA ASN A 311 -4.20 -7.04 -22.51
C ASN A 311 -3.24 -6.30 -21.56
N GLY A 312 -3.39 -4.96 -21.42
CA GLY A 312 -2.53 -4.17 -20.55
C GLY A 312 -2.87 -4.29 -19.08
N VAL A 313 -4.15 -4.50 -18.75
CA VAL A 313 -4.68 -4.51 -17.38
C VAL A 313 -4.74 -5.93 -16.83
N ARG A 314 -4.45 -6.11 -15.53
CA ARG A 314 -4.48 -7.39 -14.80
C ARG A 314 -5.62 -7.42 -13.80
N LEU A 315 -6.22 -8.57 -13.63
CA LEU A 315 -7.18 -8.86 -12.56
C LEU A 315 -6.50 -8.98 -11.20
N GLY A 316 -7.30 -8.88 -10.16
CA GLY A 316 -6.90 -9.15 -8.78
C GLY A 316 -6.59 -10.64 -8.54
N THR A 317 -6.09 -10.95 -7.34
CA THR A 317 -5.59 -12.30 -7.01
C THR A 317 -6.70 -13.36 -7.12
N TYR A 318 -7.89 -13.05 -6.61
CA TYR A 318 -8.97 -14.03 -6.52
C TYR A 318 -9.79 -14.09 -7.82
N GLU A 319 -10.07 -12.94 -8.44
CA GLU A 319 -10.74 -12.86 -9.73
C GLU A 319 -9.97 -13.62 -10.82
N ASN A 320 -8.63 -13.57 -10.74
CA ASN A 320 -7.75 -14.28 -11.67
C ASN A 320 -7.86 -15.82 -11.58
N ARG A 321 -8.52 -16.37 -10.53
CA ARG A 321 -8.74 -17.82 -10.38
C ARG A 321 -9.81 -18.37 -11.30
N VAL A 322 -10.72 -17.52 -11.79
CA VAL A 322 -11.86 -17.93 -12.61
C VAL A 322 -11.74 -17.56 -14.08
N VAL A 323 -10.64 -16.95 -14.50
CA VAL A 323 -10.38 -16.57 -15.90
C VAL A 323 -9.18 -17.32 -16.47
N THR A 324 -9.11 -17.39 -17.80
CA THR A 324 -8.03 -18.10 -18.50
C THR A 324 -6.76 -17.26 -18.64
N SER A 325 -6.89 -16.00 -19.05
CA SER A 325 -5.76 -15.12 -19.34
C SER A 325 -5.40 -14.23 -18.16
N GLY A 326 -6.37 -13.76 -17.39
CA GLY A 326 -6.19 -12.80 -16.30
C GLY A 326 -5.75 -11.41 -16.77
N ARG A 327 -5.85 -11.10 -18.06
CA ARG A 327 -5.52 -9.83 -18.66
C ARG A 327 -6.64 -9.34 -19.58
N GLY A 328 -6.89 -8.03 -19.57
CA GLY A 328 -7.83 -7.35 -20.44
C GLY A 328 -7.41 -5.89 -20.67
N ASP A 329 -8.34 -5.08 -21.15
CA ASP A 329 -8.04 -3.73 -21.62
C ASP A 329 -8.52 -2.64 -20.67
N ARG A 330 -9.66 -2.88 -19.99
CA ARG A 330 -10.22 -1.93 -19.01
C ARG A 330 -10.83 -2.67 -17.85
N TYR A 331 -10.47 -2.26 -16.64
CA TYR A 331 -11.05 -2.80 -15.42
C TYR A 331 -11.74 -1.70 -14.60
N THR A 332 -12.96 -1.98 -14.16
CA THR A 332 -13.71 -1.15 -13.23
C THR A 332 -14.06 -1.95 -11.99
N GLU A 333 -13.94 -1.33 -10.81
CA GLU A 333 -14.33 -1.92 -9.54
C GLU A 333 -15.14 -0.93 -8.72
N SER A 334 -16.25 -1.41 -8.15
CA SER A 334 -16.89 -0.79 -6.99
C SER A 334 -16.69 -1.68 -5.78
N TYR A 335 -16.23 -1.13 -4.68
CA TYR A 335 -15.97 -1.83 -3.42
C TYR A 335 -16.78 -1.23 -2.28
N LEU A 336 -17.32 -2.09 -1.42
CA LEU A 336 -17.93 -1.71 -0.16
C LEU A 336 -17.39 -2.59 0.95
N GLY A 337 -16.78 -2.00 1.96
CA GLY A 337 -16.17 -2.73 3.06
C GLY A 337 -16.46 -2.17 4.42
N ALA A 338 -16.13 -2.97 5.43
CA ALA A 338 -16.23 -2.61 6.83
C ALA A 338 -15.02 -3.10 7.61
N ASN A 339 -14.60 -2.31 8.59
CA ASN A 339 -13.49 -2.61 9.48
C ASN A 339 -13.96 -2.56 10.94
N TYR A 340 -13.55 -3.55 11.73
CA TYR A 340 -13.68 -3.50 13.17
C TYR A 340 -12.31 -3.58 13.83
N TYR A 341 -11.95 -2.50 14.56
CA TYR A 341 -10.66 -2.32 15.22
C TYR A 341 -10.73 -2.75 16.68
N PHE A 342 -10.22 -3.94 17.01
CA PHE A 342 -10.08 -4.40 18.40
C PHE A 342 -8.97 -3.64 19.12
N TYR A 343 -7.82 -3.46 18.41
CA TYR A 343 -6.64 -2.76 18.91
C TYR A 343 -5.98 -1.92 17.81
N GLY A 344 -6.73 -0.96 17.28
CA GLY A 344 -6.32 -0.17 16.12
C GLY A 344 -5.92 -1.07 14.94
N HIS A 345 -4.89 -0.67 14.20
CA HIS A 345 -4.38 -1.46 13.08
C HIS A 345 -3.57 -2.70 13.50
N ARG A 346 -3.27 -2.87 14.81
CA ARG A 346 -2.57 -4.04 15.30
C ARG A 346 -3.44 -5.29 15.37
N LEU A 347 -4.75 -5.10 15.58
CA LEU A 347 -5.72 -6.20 15.56
C LEU A 347 -7.05 -5.69 15.02
N LYS A 348 -7.40 -6.15 13.83
CA LYS A 348 -8.66 -5.76 13.18
C LYS A 348 -9.26 -6.91 12.37
N LEU A 349 -10.58 -6.87 12.24
CA LEU A 349 -11.34 -7.63 11.27
C LEU A 349 -11.68 -6.71 10.10
N GLN A 350 -11.53 -7.20 8.89
CA GLN A 350 -11.91 -6.50 7.65
C GLN A 350 -12.80 -7.40 6.81
N THR A 351 -13.79 -6.81 6.16
CA THR A 351 -14.62 -7.50 5.17
C THR A 351 -14.91 -6.55 4.02
N GLY A 352 -15.05 -7.07 2.81
CA GLY A 352 -15.36 -6.28 1.64
C GLY A 352 -16.01 -7.07 0.52
N LEU A 353 -16.92 -6.42 -0.17
CA LEU A 353 -17.54 -6.87 -1.41
C LEU A 353 -16.95 -6.06 -2.55
N HIS A 354 -16.47 -6.74 -3.57
CA HIS A 354 -15.94 -6.20 -4.80
C HIS A 354 -16.91 -6.53 -5.94
N PHE A 355 -17.28 -5.54 -6.73
CA PHE A 355 -18.07 -5.68 -7.94
C PHE A 355 -17.16 -5.26 -9.10
N GLY A 356 -16.62 -6.24 -9.82
CA GLY A 356 -15.58 -6.04 -10.83
C GLY A 356 -16.08 -6.35 -12.23
N GLU A 357 -15.60 -5.57 -13.21
CA GLU A 357 -15.79 -5.82 -14.63
C GLU A 357 -14.48 -5.58 -15.38
N MET A 358 -13.99 -6.59 -16.12
CA MET A 358 -12.86 -6.49 -17.05
C MET A 358 -13.35 -6.65 -18.46
N LYS A 359 -13.08 -5.64 -19.30
CA LYS A 359 -13.27 -5.74 -20.76
C LYS A 359 -12.04 -6.35 -21.40
N ASP A 360 -12.28 -7.24 -22.36
CA ASP A 360 -11.29 -7.95 -23.14
C ASP A 360 -11.72 -7.88 -24.62
N GLU A 361 -11.28 -6.85 -25.34
CA GLU A 361 -11.63 -6.65 -26.76
C GLU A 361 -11.12 -7.78 -27.68
N PRO A 362 -9.91 -8.34 -27.47
CA PRO A 362 -9.45 -9.51 -28.20
C PRO A 362 -10.30 -10.76 -27.98
N ASN A 363 -11.03 -10.82 -26.86
CA ASN A 363 -11.79 -11.98 -26.41
C ASN A 363 -10.92 -13.25 -26.33
N ASP A 364 -9.74 -13.10 -25.71
CA ASP A 364 -8.74 -14.16 -25.58
C ASP A 364 -8.66 -14.77 -24.16
N GLY A 365 -9.68 -14.52 -23.33
CA GLY A 365 -9.90 -15.16 -22.04
C GLY A 365 -9.64 -14.26 -20.83
N GLY A 366 -9.53 -12.95 -21.04
CA GLY A 366 -9.34 -11.95 -19.98
C GLY A 366 -10.63 -11.32 -19.46
N ALA A 367 -11.75 -11.52 -20.14
CA ALA A 367 -13.04 -10.96 -19.72
C ALA A 367 -13.45 -11.47 -18.33
N TYR A 368 -13.94 -10.55 -17.50
CA TYR A 368 -14.45 -10.87 -16.16
C TYR A 368 -15.67 -9.99 -15.84
N SER A 369 -16.68 -10.59 -15.24
CA SER A 369 -17.82 -9.87 -14.68
C SER A 369 -18.30 -10.64 -13.46
N GLY A 370 -18.16 -10.07 -12.26
CA GLY A 370 -18.49 -10.81 -11.05
C GLY A 370 -18.41 -10.02 -9.76
N THR A 371 -18.71 -10.75 -8.70
CA THR A 371 -18.66 -10.28 -7.32
C THR A 371 -17.69 -11.13 -6.53
N SER A 372 -16.80 -10.50 -5.77
CA SER A 372 -15.93 -11.19 -4.82
C SER A 372 -16.23 -10.70 -3.41
N TRP A 373 -16.37 -11.63 -2.47
CA TRP A 373 -16.43 -11.34 -1.04
C TRP A 373 -15.15 -11.79 -0.38
N VAL A 374 -14.45 -10.86 0.26
CA VAL A 374 -13.23 -11.17 1.01
C VAL A 374 -13.41 -10.73 2.45
N THR A 375 -13.08 -11.60 3.40
CA THR A 375 -13.14 -11.30 4.83
C THR A 375 -11.93 -11.89 5.54
N GLY A 376 -11.38 -11.20 6.54
CA GLY A 376 -10.18 -11.70 7.19
C GLY A 376 -9.76 -10.93 8.44
N ILE A 377 -8.89 -11.58 9.21
CA ILE A 377 -8.24 -11.00 10.38
C ILE A 377 -6.85 -10.49 10.02
N ARG A 378 -6.50 -9.33 10.55
CA ARG A 378 -5.19 -8.68 10.39
C ARG A 378 -4.57 -8.48 11.77
N ILE A 379 -3.41 -9.07 11.99
CA ILE A 379 -2.62 -8.96 13.21
C ILE A 379 -1.27 -8.36 12.85
N GLY A 380 -0.81 -7.35 13.61
CA GLY A 380 0.50 -6.73 13.44
C GLY A 380 1.17 -6.43 14.78
N TRP A 381 2.46 -6.63 14.85
CA TRP A 381 3.26 -6.37 16.05
C TRP A 381 4.60 -5.74 15.73
#